data_f6fb3b0b706fd3cde2a6cf0fddd3fdbc
#
_entry.id   f6fb3b0b706fd3cde2a6cf0fddd3fdbc
#
_cell.length_a   1.000
_cell.length_b   1.000
_cell.length_c   1.000
_cell.angle_alpha   90.00
_cell.angle_beta   90.00
_cell.angle_gamma   90.00
#
_symmetry.space_group_name_H-M   'P 1'
#
loop_
_entity.id
_entity.type
_entity.pdbx_description
1 polymer ?
#
loop_
_entity_poly.entity_id
_entity_poly.type
_entity_poly.pdbx_seq_one_letter_code
_entity_poly.pdbx_strand_id
1 'polypeptide(L)'
;MAHKKKKVLPKKNKVHPREKILELLMGSMLHPDAEWIYAKLKKKVPGLTPAAVQKNLLSLKNEGQIWELDFGKGISRYSSALHFHYHFICNACQKIYDLRIPPMKQLDEKVMQLTGFRILSHRLVFFGVCDICKHKNPESQSVREKES
;
A
#
# COMPACT_ATOMS: atom_id res chain seq x y z
N MET A 1 -22.24 -13.00 57.12
CA MET A 1 -21.21 -13.42 56.14
C MET A 1 -21.24 -12.47 54.95
N ALA A 2 -20.23 -11.62 54.84
CA ALA A 2 -20.18 -10.58 53.80
C ALA A 2 -19.45 -11.12 52.54
N HIS A 3 -20.19 -11.31 51.45
CA HIS A 3 -19.64 -11.65 50.16
C HIS A 3 -18.88 -10.45 49.56
N LYS A 4 -17.54 -10.48 49.59
CA LYS A 4 -16.70 -9.54 48.85
C LYS A 4 -16.92 -9.73 47.37
N LYS A 5 -17.68 -8.84 46.69
CA LYS A 5 -17.73 -8.74 45.25
C LYS A 5 -16.33 -8.36 44.72
N LYS A 6 -15.67 -9.29 44.03
CA LYS A 6 -14.45 -8.99 43.26
C LYS A 6 -14.79 -7.98 42.17
N LYS A 7 -14.24 -6.78 42.28
CA LYS A 7 -14.33 -5.72 41.28
C LYS A 7 -13.52 -6.19 40.07
N VAL A 8 -14.20 -6.64 39.01
CA VAL A 8 -13.58 -6.97 37.72
C VAL A 8 -13.19 -5.66 37.07
N LEU A 9 -11.90 -5.35 37.09
CA LEU A 9 -11.35 -4.22 36.36
C LEU A 9 -11.55 -4.46 34.86
N PRO A 10 -11.99 -3.45 34.09
CA PRO A 10 -12.11 -3.59 32.65
C PRO A 10 -10.73 -3.90 32.06
N LYS A 11 -10.63 -4.98 31.29
CA LYS A 11 -9.41 -5.32 30.53
C LYS A 11 -9.11 -4.12 29.64
N LYS A 12 -7.96 -3.46 29.84
CA LYS A 12 -7.44 -2.46 28.91
C LYS A 12 -7.49 -3.07 27.52
N ASN A 13 -8.25 -2.47 26.61
CA ASN A 13 -8.30 -2.89 25.21
C ASN A 13 -6.84 -2.90 24.69
N LYS A 14 -6.33 -4.10 24.44
CA LYS A 14 -4.96 -4.29 23.96
C LYS A 14 -4.93 -3.74 22.54
N VAL A 15 -4.28 -2.62 22.34
CA VAL A 15 -4.11 -2.02 21.02
C VAL A 15 -3.26 -2.96 20.18
N HIS A 16 -3.87 -3.56 19.16
CA HIS A 16 -3.17 -4.49 18.27
C HIS A 16 -2.39 -3.72 17.20
N PRO A 17 -1.06 -3.87 17.11
CA PRO A 17 -0.23 -3.17 16.12
C PRO A 17 -0.74 -3.35 14.71
N ARG A 18 -1.16 -4.56 14.36
CA ARG A 18 -1.69 -4.92 13.05
C ARG A 18 -2.90 -4.08 12.62
N GLU A 19 -3.88 -3.95 13.51
CA GLU A 19 -5.10 -3.17 13.24
C GLU A 19 -4.75 -1.69 13.02
N LYS A 20 -3.85 -1.15 13.83
CA LYS A 20 -3.40 0.25 13.71
C LYS A 20 -2.59 0.52 12.44
N ILE A 21 -1.81 -0.45 11.97
CA ILE A 21 -1.10 -0.36 10.68
C ILE A 21 -2.13 -0.34 9.55
N LEU A 22 -3.10 -1.24 9.57
CA LEU A 22 -4.13 -1.31 8.53
C LEU A 22 -4.99 -0.04 8.50
N GLU A 23 -5.47 0.45 9.65
CA GLU A 23 -6.21 1.72 9.77
C GLU A 23 -5.40 2.90 9.19
N LEU A 24 -4.10 2.96 9.51
CA LEU A 24 -3.21 4.02 9.01
C LEU A 24 -3.10 3.98 7.48
N LEU A 25 -2.94 2.80 6.91
CA LEU A 25 -2.83 2.62 5.46
C LEU A 25 -4.15 2.89 4.74
N MET A 26 -5.29 2.52 5.35
CA MET A 26 -6.62 2.81 4.80
C MET A 26 -6.92 4.30 4.74
N GLY A 27 -6.44 5.07 5.71
CA GLY A 27 -6.61 6.53 5.76
C GLY A 27 -5.54 7.33 5.03
N SER A 28 -4.53 6.67 4.44
CA SER A 28 -3.38 7.34 3.82
C SER A 28 -3.33 7.13 2.32
N MET A 29 -3.20 8.24 1.58
CA MET A 29 -2.90 8.23 0.14
C MET A 29 -1.38 8.43 -0.12
N LEU A 30 -0.53 8.32 0.91
CA LEU A 30 0.88 8.69 0.84
C LEU A 30 1.80 7.52 0.48
N HIS A 31 1.30 6.29 0.43
CA HIS A 31 2.10 5.08 0.22
C HIS A 31 3.36 5.07 1.10
N PRO A 32 3.20 5.02 2.43
CA PRO A 32 4.31 5.14 3.37
C PRO A 32 5.22 3.90 3.32
N ASP A 33 6.48 4.10 3.71
CA ASP A 33 7.39 3.01 4.04
C ASP A 33 7.23 2.55 5.50
N ALA A 34 7.91 1.47 5.87
CA ALA A 34 7.81 0.90 7.21
C ALA A 34 8.34 1.83 8.30
N GLU A 35 9.36 2.63 8.00
CA GLU A 35 9.95 3.57 8.94
C GLU A 35 8.96 4.71 9.29
N TRP A 36 8.32 5.27 8.28
CA TRP A 36 7.27 6.27 8.48
C TRP A 36 6.09 5.71 9.28
N ILE A 37 5.64 4.48 8.98
CA ILE A 37 4.57 3.80 9.71
C ILE A 37 4.96 3.65 11.18
N TYR A 38 6.18 3.18 11.46
CA TYR A 38 6.70 3.08 12.83
C TYR A 38 6.71 4.44 13.54
N ALA A 39 7.26 5.47 12.90
CA ALA A 39 7.33 6.81 13.46
C ALA A 39 5.94 7.36 13.84
N LYS A 40 4.93 7.10 13.03
CA LYS A 40 3.54 7.53 13.28
C LYS A 40 2.85 6.74 14.40
N LEU A 41 3.16 5.46 14.54
CA LEU A 41 2.44 4.57 15.44
C LEU A 41 3.14 4.35 16.79
N LYS A 42 4.46 4.59 16.92
CA LYS A 42 5.22 4.32 18.16
C LYS A 42 4.66 5.01 19.41
N LYS A 43 4.02 6.18 19.25
CA LYS A 43 3.38 6.91 20.38
C LYS A 43 1.98 6.38 20.69
N LYS A 44 1.31 5.71 19.73
CA LYS A 44 -0.07 5.23 19.87
C LYS A 44 -0.14 3.77 20.28
N VAL A 45 0.92 3.00 20.00
CA VAL A 45 1.02 1.57 20.27
C VAL A 45 2.20 1.32 21.20
N PRO A 46 1.96 1.20 22.52
CA PRO A 46 3.03 0.95 23.50
C PRO A 46 3.81 -0.34 23.16
N GLY A 47 5.14 -0.26 23.21
CA GLY A 47 6.02 -1.41 22.93
C GLY A 47 6.15 -1.77 21.44
N LEU A 48 5.64 -0.94 20.53
CA LEU A 48 5.87 -1.15 19.11
C LEU A 48 7.35 -1.02 18.77
N THR A 49 7.87 -1.98 17.99
CA THR A 49 9.24 -1.98 17.48
C THR A 49 9.25 -1.95 15.97
N PRO A 50 10.33 -1.50 15.31
CA PRO A 50 10.47 -1.59 13.86
C PRO A 50 10.30 -3.02 13.32
N ALA A 51 10.87 -4.01 14.03
CA ALA A 51 10.73 -5.42 13.68
C ALA A 51 9.26 -5.89 13.76
N ALA A 52 8.50 -5.43 14.76
CA ALA A 52 7.08 -5.74 14.86
C ALA A 52 6.28 -5.11 13.71
N VAL A 53 6.63 -3.90 13.26
CA VAL A 53 6.01 -3.28 12.08
C VAL A 53 6.27 -4.13 10.84
N GLN A 54 7.52 -4.49 10.56
CA GLN A 54 7.89 -5.34 9.42
C GLN A 54 7.14 -6.68 9.43
N LYS A 55 7.09 -7.36 10.57
CA LYS A 55 6.37 -8.62 10.73
C LYS A 55 4.88 -8.49 10.42
N ASN A 56 4.24 -7.41 10.90
CA ASN A 56 2.82 -7.17 10.64
C ASN A 56 2.55 -6.79 9.18
N LEU A 57 3.42 -6.00 8.55
CA LEU A 57 3.33 -5.67 7.13
C LEU A 57 3.43 -6.92 6.26
N LEU A 58 4.38 -7.81 6.56
CA LEU A 58 4.51 -9.09 5.86
C LEU A 58 3.26 -9.96 6.01
N SER A 59 2.70 -10.07 7.22
CA SER A 59 1.46 -10.81 7.48
C SER A 59 0.28 -10.23 6.69
N LEU A 60 0.08 -8.91 6.75
CA LEU A 60 -0.99 -8.21 6.03
C LEU A 60 -0.86 -8.35 4.51
N LYS A 61 0.37 -8.31 3.97
CA LYS A 61 0.67 -8.56 2.56
C LYS A 61 0.30 -9.99 2.15
N ASN A 62 0.76 -10.99 2.92
CA ASN A 62 0.49 -12.41 2.63
C ASN A 62 -1.01 -12.73 2.68
N GLU A 63 -1.77 -12.01 3.49
CA GLU A 63 -3.23 -12.13 3.58
C GLU A 63 -3.97 -11.28 2.54
N GLY A 64 -3.24 -10.55 1.69
CA GLY A 64 -3.81 -9.71 0.63
C GLY A 64 -4.54 -8.47 1.13
N GLN A 65 -4.33 -8.05 2.38
CA GLN A 65 -4.96 -6.86 2.96
C GLN A 65 -4.25 -5.56 2.62
N ILE A 66 -2.96 -5.66 2.30
CA ILE A 66 -2.15 -4.54 1.82
C ILE A 66 -1.32 -4.97 0.61
N TRP A 67 -0.88 -3.99 -0.13
CA TRP A 67 0.06 -4.16 -1.23
C TRP A 67 1.38 -3.54 -0.89
N GLU A 68 2.44 -4.22 -1.28
CA GLU A 68 3.79 -3.70 -1.29
C GLU A 68 4.12 -3.24 -2.71
N LEU A 69 4.58 -2.02 -2.82
CA LEU A 69 5.02 -1.40 -4.05
C LEU A 69 6.55 -1.30 -3.97
N ASP A 70 7.24 -2.17 -4.70
CA ASP A 70 8.71 -2.16 -4.81
C ASP A 70 9.11 -1.40 -6.07
N PHE A 71 9.98 -0.42 -5.90
CA PHE A 71 10.49 0.43 -6.98
C PHE A 71 11.93 0.10 -7.39
N GLY A 72 12.46 -1.04 -6.94
CA GLY A 72 13.82 -1.48 -7.27
C GLY A 72 14.93 -0.67 -6.60
N LYS A 73 14.60 0.20 -5.63
CA LYS A 73 15.57 1.00 -4.86
C LYS A 73 15.74 0.54 -3.42
N GLY A 74 15.24 -0.65 -3.09
CA GLY A 74 15.34 -1.23 -1.74
C GLY A 74 14.42 -0.58 -0.70
N ILE A 75 13.53 0.33 -1.10
CA ILE A 75 12.53 0.93 -0.22
C ILE A 75 11.14 0.51 -0.68
N SER A 76 10.54 -0.41 0.07
CA SER A 76 9.16 -0.82 -0.16
C SER A 76 8.18 0.22 0.38
N ARG A 77 7.14 0.51 -0.39
CA ARG A 77 6.01 1.35 -0.02
C ARG A 77 4.76 0.50 0.13
N TYR A 78 3.85 0.91 1.00
CA TYR A 78 2.67 0.11 1.33
C TYR A 78 1.38 0.86 1.04
N SER A 79 0.38 0.14 0.53
CA SER A 79 -0.96 0.63 0.24
C SER A 79 -2.01 -0.34 0.76
N SER A 80 -3.16 0.17 1.18
CA SER A 80 -4.30 -0.69 1.52
C SER A 80 -4.86 -1.37 0.26
N ALA A 81 -5.20 -2.65 0.36
CA ALA A 81 -5.84 -3.39 -0.73
C ALA A 81 -7.36 -3.19 -0.80
N LEU A 82 -7.95 -2.49 0.16
CA LEU A 82 -9.40 -2.31 0.26
C LEU A 82 -9.99 -1.30 -0.74
N HIS A 83 -9.16 -0.43 -1.29
CA HIS A 83 -9.57 0.51 -2.32
C HIS A 83 -8.91 0.13 -3.63
N PHE A 84 -9.74 -0.22 -4.62
CA PHE A 84 -9.24 -0.52 -5.94
C PHE A 84 -8.81 0.79 -6.63
N HIS A 85 -7.53 0.88 -6.99
CA HIS A 85 -6.97 1.93 -7.84
C HIS A 85 -5.70 1.43 -8.52
N TYR A 86 -5.41 1.98 -9.68
CA TYR A 86 -4.12 1.78 -10.33
C TYR A 86 -3.11 2.80 -9.81
N HIS A 87 -1.85 2.54 -10.04
CA HIS A 87 -0.78 3.44 -9.63
C HIS A 87 -0.01 3.94 -10.83
N PHE A 88 0.45 5.17 -10.75
CA PHE A 88 1.44 5.73 -11.65
C PHE A 88 2.66 6.15 -10.86
N ILE A 89 3.84 5.77 -11.35
CA ILE A 89 5.13 6.07 -10.73
C ILE A 89 5.91 6.96 -11.66
N CYS A 90 6.32 8.12 -11.16
CA CYS A 90 7.18 9.01 -11.90
C CYS A 90 8.63 8.55 -11.80
N ASN A 91 9.24 8.21 -12.93
CA ASN A 91 10.66 7.81 -13.01
C ASN A 91 11.61 8.94 -12.64
N ALA A 92 11.20 10.21 -12.80
CA ALA A 92 12.04 11.36 -12.51
C ALA A 92 12.04 11.74 -11.02
N CYS A 93 10.87 11.88 -10.38
CA CYS A 93 10.76 12.31 -8.98
C CYS A 93 10.37 11.21 -8.01
N GLN A 94 10.12 10.00 -8.51
CA GLN A 94 9.74 8.82 -7.70
C GLN A 94 8.43 8.99 -6.90
N LYS A 95 7.62 9.99 -7.25
CA LYS A 95 6.29 10.12 -6.68
C LYS A 95 5.34 9.08 -7.23
N ILE A 96 4.47 8.60 -6.34
CA ILE A 96 3.38 7.68 -6.65
C ILE A 96 2.09 8.50 -6.70
N TYR A 97 1.29 8.22 -7.71
CA TYR A 97 -0.02 8.80 -7.90
C TYR A 97 -1.06 7.68 -7.98
N ASP A 98 -2.14 7.84 -7.22
CA ASP A 98 -3.30 6.95 -7.32
C ASP A 98 -4.13 7.36 -8.52
N LEU A 99 -4.29 6.44 -9.45
CA LEU A 99 -5.14 6.63 -10.61
C LEU A 99 -6.55 6.10 -10.28
N ARG A 100 -7.49 7.02 -10.08
CA ARG A 100 -8.90 6.69 -9.83
C ARG A 100 -9.62 6.32 -11.13
N ILE A 101 -9.09 5.31 -11.82
CA ILE A 101 -9.65 4.77 -13.04
C ILE A 101 -10.42 3.51 -12.66
N PRO A 102 -11.65 3.30 -13.18
CA PRO A 102 -12.40 2.07 -12.95
C PRO A 102 -11.62 0.83 -13.40
N PRO A 103 -11.84 -0.34 -12.76
CA PRO A 103 -11.21 -1.59 -13.17
C PRO A 103 -11.46 -1.88 -14.67
N MET A 104 -10.38 -2.16 -15.39
CA MET A 104 -10.44 -2.50 -16.82
C MET A 104 -10.85 -3.96 -17.00
N LYS A 105 -12.14 -4.26 -16.84
CA LYS A 105 -12.70 -5.61 -16.99
C LYS A 105 -12.40 -6.25 -18.35
N GLN A 106 -12.33 -5.45 -19.41
CA GLN A 106 -11.97 -5.90 -20.75
C GLN A 106 -10.57 -6.52 -20.81
N LEU A 107 -9.64 -6.08 -19.95
CA LEU A 107 -8.33 -6.69 -19.85
C LEU A 107 -8.43 -8.10 -19.26
N ASP A 108 -9.21 -8.29 -18.20
CA ASP A 108 -9.45 -9.60 -17.59
C ASP A 108 -10.10 -10.56 -18.61
N GLU A 109 -11.15 -10.10 -19.30
CA GLU A 109 -11.85 -10.86 -20.33
C GLU A 109 -10.90 -11.30 -21.44
N LYS A 110 -10.05 -10.40 -21.94
CA LYS A 110 -9.06 -10.71 -22.96
C LYS A 110 -8.06 -11.76 -22.50
N VAL A 111 -7.55 -11.65 -21.29
CA VAL A 111 -6.62 -12.64 -20.74
C VAL A 111 -7.32 -14.00 -20.56
N MET A 112 -8.56 -14.03 -20.06
CA MET A 112 -9.34 -15.25 -19.94
C MET A 112 -9.58 -15.93 -21.30
N GLN A 113 -9.91 -15.15 -22.33
CA GLN A 113 -10.11 -15.65 -23.70
C GLN A 113 -8.84 -16.26 -24.30
N LEU A 114 -7.69 -15.62 -24.07
CA LEU A 114 -6.40 -16.06 -24.62
C LEU A 114 -5.80 -17.26 -23.89
N THR A 115 -6.07 -17.40 -22.60
CA THR A 115 -5.38 -18.38 -21.74
C THR A 115 -6.29 -19.48 -21.18
N GLY A 116 -7.60 -19.26 -21.16
CA GLY A 116 -8.55 -20.11 -20.45
C GLY A 116 -8.48 -20.00 -18.93
N PHE A 117 -7.66 -19.09 -18.37
CA PHE A 117 -7.51 -18.93 -16.94
C PHE A 117 -8.68 -18.16 -16.34
N ARG A 118 -9.02 -18.48 -15.09
CA ARG A 118 -9.96 -17.69 -14.30
C ARG A 118 -9.23 -16.54 -13.63
N ILE A 119 -9.45 -15.32 -14.08
CA ILE A 119 -8.88 -14.12 -13.45
C ILE A 119 -9.74 -13.72 -12.24
N LEU A 120 -9.12 -13.57 -11.09
CA LEU A 120 -9.78 -13.15 -9.86
C LEU A 120 -9.58 -11.64 -9.60
N SER A 121 -8.43 -11.11 -9.99
CA SER A 121 -8.09 -9.69 -9.89
C SER A 121 -6.86 -9.38 -10.74
N HIS A 122 -6.69 -8.12 -11.10
CA HIS A 122 -5.44 -7.64 -11.70
C HIS A 122 -4.99 -6.34 -11.02
N ARG A 123 -3.74 -5.99 -11.24
CA ARG A 123 -3.13 -4.75 -10.79
C ARG A 123 -2.31 -4.16 -11.92
N LEU A 124 -2.40 -2.84 -12.09
CA LEU A 124 -1.59 -2.13 -13.06
C LEU A 124 -0.79 -1.04 -12.35
N VAL A 125 0.48 -0.95 -12.71
CA VAL A 125 1.36 0.13 -12.31
C VAL A 125 1.93 0.73 -13.59
N PHE A 126 1.69 2.01 -13.79
CA PHE A 126 2.20 2.75 -14.92
C PHE A 126 3.49 3.47 -14.53
N PHE A 127 4.48 3.43 -15.38
CA PHE A 127 5.76 4.12 -15.20
C PHE A 127 5.90 5.19 -16.27
N GLY A 128 6.42 6.36 -15.89
CA GLY A 128 6.61 7.45 -16.84
C GLY A 128 7.11 8.71 -16.16
N VAL A 129 6.82 9.86 -16.73
CA VAL A 129 7.17 11.18 -16.19
C VAL A 129 5.90 11.92 -15.84
N CYS A 130 5.76 12.37 -14.58
CA CYS A 130 4.59 13.13 -14.16
C CYS A 130 4.59 14.53 -14.78
N ASP A 131 3.42 15.14 -14.82
CA ASP A 131 3.23 16.45 -15.43
C ASP A 131 4.19 17.52 -14.88
N ILE A 132 4.40 17.55 -13.58
CA ILE A 132 5.33 18.50 -12.94
C ILE A 132 6.77 18.30 -13.44
N CYS A 133 7.23 17.05 -13.57
CA CYS A 133 8.59 16.76 -14.04
C CYS A 133 8.74 16.95 -15.55
N LYS A 134 7.67 16.72 -16.31
CA LYS A 134 7.63 16.97 -17.76
C LYS A 134 7.85 18.44 -18.09
N HIS A 135 7.25 19.35 -17.31
CA HIS A 135 7.45 20.78 -17.49
C HIS A 135 8.79 21.32 -16.96
N LYS A 136 9.41 20.61 -15.99
CA LYS A 136 10.74 21.00 -15.47
C LYS A 136 11.90 20.61 -16.38
N ASN A 137 11.74 19.55 -17.19
CA ASN A 137 12.78 19.04 -18.11
C ASN A 137 12.14 18.68 -19.45
N PRO A 138 11.95 19.63 -20.37
CA PRO A 138 11.37 19.36 -21.69
C PRO A 138 12.20 18.39 -22.57
N GLU A 139 13.50 18.24 -22.30
CA GLU A 139 14.38 17.30 -23.02
C GLU A 139 14.13 15.80 -22.70
N SER A 140 13.40 15.47 -21.65
CA SER A 140 13.06 14.09 -21.30
C SER A 140 11.96 13.47 -22.21
N GLN A 141 11.48 14.20 -23.21
CA GLN A 141 10.44 13.74 -24.14
C GLN A 141 10.98 12.87 -25.29
N SER A 142 12.29 12.79 -25.52
CA SER A 142 12.86 12.16 -26.72
C SER A 142 13.22 10.67 -26.57
N VAL A 143 12.90 10.02 -25.47
CA VAL A 143 13.24 8.61 -25.26
C VAL A 143 11.96 7.76 -25.30
N ARG A 144 11.63 7.23 -26.47
CA ARG A 144 10.79 6.08 -26.83
C ARG A 144 9.70 6.36 -27.87
N GLU A 145 10.07 6.99 -28.98
CA GLU A 145 9.33 6.83 -30.26
C GLU A 145 10.03 5.87 -31.22
N LYS A 146 10.99 5.07 -30.76
CA LYS A 146 11.71 4.11 -31.61
C LYS A 146 11.64 2.70 -31.08
N GLU A 147 10.46 2.14 -30.99
CA GLU A 147 10.23 0.68 -30.98
C GLU A 147 8.73 0.44 -31.24
N SER A 148 8.35 0.52 -32.51
CA SER A 148 7.17 -0.12 -33.08
C SER A 148 7.64 -0.98 -34.23
#